data_a1f5eb3c503d45a480212bb7fd1b1b8f
#
_entry.id   a1f5eb3c503d45a480212bb7fd1b1b8f
#
_cell.length_a   1.000
_cell.length_b   1.000
_cell.length_c   1.000
_cell.angle_alpha   90.00
_cell.angle_beta   90.00
_cell.angle_gamma   90.00
#
_symmetry.space_group_name_H-M   'P 1'
#
loop_
_entity.id
_entity.type
_entity.pdbx_description
1 polymer ?
#
loop_
_entity_poly.entity_id
_entity_poly.type
_entity_poly.pdbx_seq_one_letter_code
_entity_poly.pdbx_strand_id
1 'polypeptide(L)'
;ALANAMSSKVEHVFFVDINQTNRIFVEYRAKKLGVENKLTFCKTIQETEISKFDSIVCLDVLEHLPDPISQLDIFYKIMDSKSIALFNWYFYKGENNEYPFHIDDNEIIEGFFKKLQLNFTEVFHPILITTRAYKKS
;
A
#
# COMPACT_ATOMS: atom_id res chain seq x y z
N ALA A 1 6.63 3.43 6.20
CA ALA A 1 6.69 4.90 6.22
C ALA A 1 8.04 5.39 6.77
N LEU A 2 8.39 5.06 8.03
CA LEU A 2 9.59 5.62 8.71
C LEU A 2 10.89 5.35 7.95
N ALA A 3 11.12 4.14 7.46
CA ALA A 3 12.32 3.81 6.68
C ALA A 3 12.44 4.66 5.41
N ASN A 4 11.32 4.92 4.74
CA ASN A 4 11.30 5.79 3.57
C ASN A 4 11.61 7.24 3.95
N ALA A 5 11.02 7.76 5.04
CA ALA A 5 11.27 9.12 5.52
C ALA A 5 12.75 9.34 5.94
N MET A 6 13.43 8.29 6.43
CA MET A 6 14.87 8.35 6.75
C MET A 6 15.77 8.37 5.51
N SER A 7 15.27 7.98 4.34
CA SER A 7 16.06 8.01 3.10
C SER A 7 16.32 9.44 2.63
N SER A 8 17.56 9.74 2.24
CA SER A 8 17.89 11.01 1.61
C SER A 8 17.33 11.17 0.19
N LYS A 9 16.89 10.07 -0.42
CA LYS A 9 16.30 10.04 -1.76
C LYS A 9 14.79 10.30 -1.75
N VAL A 10 14.15 10.28 -0.59
CA VAL A 10 12.72 10.51 -0.42
C VAL A 10 12.52 11.90 0.19
N GLU A 11 11.81 12.76 -0.53
CA GLU A 11 11.53 14.12 -0.09
C GLU A 11 10.39 14.12 0.93
N HIS A 12 9.31 13.41 0.63
CA HIS A 12 8.12 13.39 1.47
C HIS A 12 7.39 12.04 1.45
N VAL A 13 6.74 11.70 2.55
CA VAL A 13 5.95 10.47 2.73
C VAL A 13 4.57 10.82 3.25
N PHE A 14 3.53 10.42 2.54
CA PHE A 14 2.16 10.44 3.03
C PHE A 14 1.86 9.09 3.69
N PHE A 15 1.60 9.11 4.98
CA PHE A 15 1.18 7.94 5.74
C PHE A 15 -0.35 7.92 5.80
N VAL A 16 -0.95 7.00 5.05
CA VAL A 16 -2.40 6.85 4.97
C VAL A 16 -2.83 5.67 5.83
N ASP A 17 -3.56 5.94 6.89
CA ASP A 17 -4.10 4.92 7.80
C ASP A 17 -5.33 5.46 8.54
N ILE A 18 -6.40 4.67 8.56
CA ILE A 18 -7.61 4.99 9.32
C ILE A 18 -7.44 4.78 10.83
N ASN A 19 -6.42 3.99 11.23
CA ASN A 19 -6.18 3.65 12.63
C ASN A 19 -5.39 4.75 13.33
N GLN A 20 -6.05 5.44 14.24
CA GLN A 20 -5.43 6.52 15.01
C GLN A 20 -4.26 6.04 15.89
N THR A 21 -4.30 4.82 16.41
CA THR A 21 -3.22 4.29 17.26
C THR A 21 -1.95 4.10 16.44
N ASN A 22 -2.05 3.56 15.21
CA ASN A 22 -0.92 3.44 14.29
C ASN A 22 -0.33 4.81 13.96
N ARG A 23 -1.19 5.80 13.69
CA ARG A 23 -0.77 7.17 13.44
C ARG A 23 0.02 7.75 14.61
N ILE A 24 -0.51 7.69 15.84
CA ILE A 24 0.17 8.19 17.04
C ILE A 24 1.54 7.51 17.23
N PHE A 25 1.59 6.20 17.02
CA PHE A 25 2.85 5.45 17.13
C PHE A 25 3.88 5.90 16.09
N VAL A 26 3.48 6.03 14.82
CA VAL A 26 4.38 6.47 13.75
C VAL A 26 4.84 7.91 13.97
N GLU A 27 3.95 8.80 14.43
CA GLU A 27 4.25 10.20 14.76
C GLU A 27 5.29 10.31 15.89
N TYR A 28 5.10 9.54 16.97
CA TYR A 28 6.06 9.48 18.07
C TYR A 28 7.44 8.97 17.59
N ARG A 29 7.46 7.94 16.77
CA ARG A 29 8.71 7.37 16.22
C ARG A 29 9.39 8.36 15.26
N ALA A 30 8.61 9.05 14.42
CA ALA A 30 9.14 10.07 13.51
C ALA A 30 9.87 11.19 14.25
N LYS A 31 9.27 11.70 15.33
CA LYS A 31 9.90 12.71 16.20
C LYS A 31 11.22 12.21 16.80
N LYS A 32 11.24 10.97 17.30
CA LYS A 32 12.49 10.38 17.83
C LYS A 32 13.59 10.21 16.79
N LEU A 33 13.21 10.03 15.53
CA LEU A 33 14.15 9.84 14.42
C LEU A 33 14.49 11.17 13.70
N GLY A 34 13.87 12.29 14.08
CA GLY A 34 14.09 13.60 13.48
C GLY A 34 13.60 13.71 12.03
N VAL A 35 12.55 12.94 11.67
CA VAL A 35 11.99 12.89 10.31
C VAL A 35 10.52 13.31 10.23
N GLU A 36 9.98 13.87 11.29
CA GLU A 36 8.57 14.28 11.37
C GLU A 36 8.16 15.29 10.31
N ASN A 37 9.06 16.17 9.90
CA ASN A 37 8.85 17.17 8.87
C ASN A 37 8.73 16.58 7.46
N LYS A 38 9.12 15.31 7.27
CA LYS A 38 8.97 14.56 6.02
C LYS A 38 7.69 13.72 5.96
N LEU A 39 6.84 13.77 6.97
CA LEU A 39 5.65 12.93 7.08
C LEU A 39 4.39 13.79 7.14
N THR A 40 3.43 13.46 6.30
CA THR A 40 2.04 13.92 6.42
C THR A 40 1.14 12.72 6.69
N PHE A 41 0.23 12.88 7.65
CA PHE A 41 -0.71 11.85 8.07
C PHE A 41 -2.09 12.13 7.48
N CYS A 42 -2.64 11.16 6.76
CA CYS A 42 -3.95 11.22 6.13
C CYS A 42 -4.78 10.00 6.56
N LYS A 43 -6.10 10.14 6.59
CA LYS A 43 -7.00 8.99 6.76
C LYS A 43 -7.29 8.31 5.43
N THR A 44 -7.32 9.08 4.35
CA THR A 44 -7.60 8.60 3.00
C THR A 44 -6.59 9.17 2.02
N ILE A 45 -6.46 8.54 0.86
CA ILE A 45 -5.58 9.03 -0.22
C ILE A 45 -6.06 10.39 -0.75
N GLN A 46 -7.35 10.63 -0.75
CA GLN A 46 -7.93 11.90 -1.22
C GLN A 46 -7.47 13.10 -0.38
N GLU A 47 -7.22 12.89 0.90
CA GLU A 47 -6.71 13.94 1.79
C GLU A 47 -5.28 14.38 1.47
N THR A 48 -4.55 13.64 0.67
CA THR A 48 -3.17 14.01 0.28
C THR A 48 -3.12 15.18 -0.67
N GLU A 49 -4.19 15.43 -1.43
CA GLU A 49 -4.28 16.44 -2.50
C GLU A 49 -3.20 16.28 -3.60
N ILE A 50 -2.50 15.15 -3.62
CA ILE A 50 -1.47 14.82 -4.59
C ILE A 50 -2.07 14.01 -5.72
N SER A 51 -1.86 14.46 -6.96
CA SER A 51 -2.40 13.78 -8.14
C SER A 51 -1.55 12.59 -8.60
N LYS A 52 -0.24 12.60 -8.31
CA LYS A 52 0.70 11.55 -8.71
C LYS A 52 1.75 11.31 -7.63
N PHE A 53 2.08 10.04 -7.45
CA PHE A 53 3.12 9.58 -6.54
C PHE A 53 4.22 8.83 -7.29
N ASP A 54 5.48 9.05 -6.92
CA ASP A 54 6.62 8.30 -7.47
C ASP A 54 6.63 6.86 -6.99
N SER A 55 6.11 6.60 -5.78
CA SER A 55 6.00 5.24 -5.25
C SER A 55 4.81 5.07 -4.31
N ILE A 56 4.27 3.86 -4.30
CA ILE A 56 3.22 3.41 -3.40
C ILE A 56 3.73 2.16 -2.67
N VAL A 57 3.50 2.12 -1.35
CA VAL A 57 3.78 0.94 -0.53
C VAL A 57 2.49 0.56 0.21
N CYS A 58 1.94 -0.60 -0.11
CA CYS A 58 0.71 -1.14 0.49
C CYS A 58 0.96 -2.60 0.88
N LEU A 59 1.26 -2.82 2.15
CA LEU A 59 1.63 -4.14 2.67
C LEU A 59 0.68 -4.53 3.80
N ASP A 60 0.17 -5.76 3.72
CA ASP A 60 -0.78 -6.36 4.67
C ASP A 60 -2.03 -5.46 4.89
N VAL A 61 -2.62 -5.01 3.76
CA VAL A 61 -3.79 -4.12 3.76
C VAL A 61 -4.86 -4.59 2.78
N LEU A 62 -4.47 -5.00 1.56
CA LEU A 62 -5.41 -5.28 0.47
C LEU A 62 -6.39 -6.40 0.81
N GLU A 63 -5.95 -7.41 1.56
CA GLU A 63 -6.75 -8.53 2.03
C GLU A 63 -7.80 -8.17 3.10
N HIS A 64 -7.69 -6.97 3.67
CA HIS A 64 -8.62 -6.47 4.69
C HIS A 64 -9.61 -5.42 4.16
N LEU A 65 -9.43 -4.96 2.93
CA LEU A 65 -10.27 -3.92 2.36
C LEU A 65 -11.62 -4.49 1.90
N PRO A 66 -12.74 -3.81 2.15
CA PRO A 66 -14.03 -4.25 1.63
C PRO A 66 -14.08 -4.34 0.10
N ASP A 67 -13.32 -3.50 -0.60
CA ASP A 67 -13.21 -3.45 -2.06
C ASP A 67 -11.76 -3.24 -2.50
N PRO A 68 -10.94 -4.31 -2.54
CA PRO A 68 -9.56 -4.22 -2.99
C PRO A 68 -9.43 -3.95 -4.50
N ILE A 69 -10.47 -4.23 -5.28
CA ILE A 69 -10.49 -3.98 -6.73
C ILE A 69 -10.52 -2.47 -7.00
N SER A 70 -11.42 -1.74 -6.36
CA SER A 70 -11.48 -0.27 -6.45
C SER A 70 -10.20 0.38 -5.89
N GLN A 71 -9.56 -0.23 -4.90
CA GLN A 71 -8.27 0.26 -4.39
C GLN A 71 -7.17 0.19 -5.46
N LEU A 72 -7.12 -0.87 -6.27
CA LEU A 72 -6.20 -0.94 -7.42
C LEU A 72 -6.48 0.15 -8.45
N ASP A 73 -7.76 0.49 -8.71
CA ASP A 73 -8.11 1.60 -9.60
C ASP A 73 -7.61 2.96 -9.06
N ILE A 74 -7.70 3.17 -7.76
CA ILE A 74 -7.15 4.36 -7.12
C ILE A 74 -5.63 4.40 -7.32
N PHE A 75 -4.93 3.31 -7.03
CA PHE A 75 -3.48 3.23 -7.23
C PHE A 75 -3.10 3.49 -8.69
N TYR A 76 -3.81 2.87 -9.64
CA TYR A 76 -3.58 3.11 -11.05
C TYR A 76 -3.73 4.59 -11.45
N LYS A 77 -4.71 5.28 -10.90
CA LYS A 77 -4.96 6.71 -11.18
C LYS A 77 -3.85 7.62 -10.65
N ILE A 78 -3.31 7.31 -9.46
CA ILE A 78 -2.29 8.16 -8.81
C ILE A 78 -0.84 7.78 -9.17
N MET A 79 -0.63 6.76 -9.98
CA MET A 79 0.66 6.38 -10.56
C MET A 79 0.83 6.98 -11.97
N ASP A 80 2.07 7.27 -12.33
CA ASP A 80 2.47 7.51 -13.71
C ASP A 80 3.31 6.34 -14.28
N SER A 81 3.86 6.48 -15.47
CA SER A 81 4.65 5.43 -16.12
C SER A 81 5.99 5.12 -15.44
N LYS A 82 6.47 5.97 -14.56
CA LYS A 82 7.73 5.80 -13.82
C LYS A 82 7.51 5.33 -12.39
N SER A 83 6.28 5.43 -11.89
CA SER A 83 5.94 5.06 -10.53
C SER A 83 6.16 3.57 -10.29
N ILE A 84 6.58 3.23 -9.08
CA ILE A 84 6.70 1.85 -8.59
C ILE A 84 5.72 1.65 -7.43
N ALA A 85 4.95 0.57 -7.49
CA ALA A 85 4.12 0.14 -6.37
C ALA A 85 4.65 -1.16 -5.76
N LEU A 86 4.72 -1.21 -4.45
CA LEU A 86 5.02 -2.40 -3.69
C LEU A 86 3.75 -2.89 -3.02
N PHE A 87 3.29 -4.07 -3.40
CA PHE A 87 2.09 -4.70 -2.86
C PHE A 87 2.40 -6.08 -2.30
N ASN A 88 1.66 -6.47 -1.28
CA ASN A 88 1.42 -7.85 -0.92
C ASN A 88 -0.05 -8.03 -0.54
N TRP A 89 -0.47 -9.27 -0.44
CA TRP A 89 -1.80 -9.69 0.01
C TRP A 89 -1.75 -11.13 0.47
N TYR A 90 -2.70 -11.49 1.33
CA TYR A 90 -2.89 -12.86 1.80
C TYR A 90 -4.39 -13.18 1.87
N PHE A 91 -4.99 -13.50 0.72
CA PHE A 91 -6.42 -13.82 0.60
C PHE A 91 -6.71 -15.24 1.08
N TYR A 92 -6.56 -15.46 2.36
CA TYR A 92 -6.81 -16.74 3.00
C TYR A 92 -7.07 -16.56 4.49
N LYS A 93 -8.13 -17.20 5.00
CA LYS A 93 -8.50 -17.10 6.43
C LYS A 93 -7.76 -18.07 7.33
N GLY A 94 -7.00 -19.00 6.77
CA GLY A 94 -6.39 -20.09 7.50
C GLY A 94 -7.33 -21.30 7.62
N GLU A 95 -6.77 -22.49 7.83
CA GLU A 95 -7.56 -23.73 7.98
C GLU A 95 -8.51 -23.70 9.18
N ASN A 96 -8.10 -23.01 10.25
CA ASN A 96 -8.89 -22.85 11.48
C ASN A 96 -9.36 -21.40 11.69
N ASN A 97 -9.49 -20.61 10.61
CA ASN A 97 -9.89 -19.22 10.65
C ASN A 97 -8.95 -18.33 11.49
N GLU A 98 -7.64 -18.58 11.40
CA GLU A 98 -6.60 -17.81 12.12
C GLU A 98 -6.57 -16.35 11.69
N TYR A 99 -7.03 -16.05 10.48
CA TYR A 99 -7.10 -14.70 9.88
C TYR A 99 -8.55 -14.34 9.54
N PRO A 100 -9.44 -14.18 10.53
CA PRO A 100 -10.89 -14.07 10.31
C PRO A 100 -11.30 -12.82 9.50
N PHE A 101 -10.44 -11.81 9.44
CA PHE A 101 -10.69 -10.55 8.73
C PHE A 101 -10.11 -10.50 7.31
N HIS A 102 -9.45 -11.57 6.85
CA HIS A 102 -9.00 -11.66 5.47
C HIS A 102 -10.17 -11.98 4.53
N ILE A 103 -10.13 -11.43 3.35
CA ILE A 103 -11.05 -11.80 2.27
C ILE A 103 -10.76 -13.25 1.86
N ASP A 104 -11.85 -14.02 1.77
CA ASP A 104 -11.85 -15.43 1.30
C ASP A 104 -13.05 -15.64 0.38
N ASP A 105 -13.29 -14.69 -0.52
CA ASP A 105 -14.35 -14.69 -1.51
C ASP A 105 -13.73 -14.83 -2.90
N ASN A 106 -14.01 -15.93 -3.58
CA ASN A 106 -13.42 -16.26 -4.87
C ASN A 106 -13.74 -15.21 -5.95
N GLU A 107 -14.95 -14.64 -5.95
CA GLU A 107 -15.32 -13.64 -6.97
C GLU A 107 -14.50 -12.35 -6.79
N ILE A 108 -14.33 -11.92 -5.55
CA ILE A 108 -13.49 -10.74 -5.21
C ILE A 108 -12.02 -11.04 -5.57
N ILE A 109 -11.51 -12.21 -5.21
CA ILE A 109 -10.12 -12.61 -5.45
C ILE A 109 -9.84 -12.68 -6.95
N GLU A 110 -10.70 -13.35 -7.74
CA GLU A 110 -10.56 -13.42 -9.18
C GLU A 110 -10.65 -12.05 -9.84
N GLY A 111 -11.60 -11.20 -9.41
CA GLY A 111 -11.73 -9.82 -9.86
C GLY A 111 -10.48 -8.99 -9.57
N PHE A 112 -9.91 -9.15 -8.37
CA PHE A 112 -8.66 -8.49 -7.98
C PHE A 112 -7.50 -8.89 -8.89
N PHE A 113 -7.26 -10.19 -9.11
CA PHE A 113 -6.18 -10.65 -9.98
C PHE A 113 -6.37 -10.25 -11.44
N LYS A 114 -7.60 -10.28 -11.94
CA LYS A 114 -7.92 -9.81 -13.28
C LYS A 114 -7.60 -8.31 -13.44
N LYS A 115 -7.99 -7.49 -12.46
CA LYS A 115 -7.68 -6.06 -12.44
C LYS A 115 -6.18 -5.80 -12.36
N LEU A 116 -5.47 -6.52 -11.49
CA LEU A 116 -4.03 -6.41 -11.33
C LEU A 116 -3.31 -6.71 -12.65
N GLN A 117 -3.64 -7.82 -13.31
CA GLN A 117 -3.02 -8.23 -14.58
C GLN A 117 -3.32 -7.28 -15.74
N LEU A 118 -4.49 -6.66 -15.77
CA LEU A 118 -4.87 -5.71 -16.83
C LEU A 118 -4.14 -4.36 -16.72
N ASN A 119 -3.88 -3.92 -15.49
CA ASN A 119 -3.45 -2.55 -15.23
C ASN A 119 -1.98 -2.43 -14.80
N PHE A 120 -1.36 -3.52 -14.39
CA PHE A 120 -0.01 -3.48 -13.80
C PHE A 120 0.90 -4.53 -14.42
N THR A 121 2.13 -4.15 -14.64
CA THR A 121 3.21 -5.07 -15.02
C THR A 121 4.03 -5.39 -13.79
N GLU A 122 4.12 -6.66 -13.43
CA GLU A 122 4.95 -7.09 -12.32
C GLU A 122 6.44 -6.90 -12.65
N VAL A 123 7.15 -6.24 -11.75
CA VAL A 123 8.60 -6.10 -11.77
C VAL A 123 9.14 -7.00 -10.68
N PHE A 124 9.64 -8.16 -11.06
CA PHE A 124 10.10 -9.16 -10.11
C PHE A 124 11.29 -8.69 -9.28
N HIS A 125 11.26 -8.94 -7.96
CA HIS A 125 12.41 -8.78 -7.07
C HIS A 125 12.80 -10.15 -6.48
N PRO A 126 13.98 -10.70 -6.81
CA PRO A 126 14.34 -12.08 -6.50
C PRO A 126 14.46 -12.39 -5.00
N ILE A 127 14.58 -11.36 -4.15
CA ILE A 127 14.75 -11.49 -2.70
C ILE A 127 13.40 -11.49 -1.96
N LEU A 128 12.35 -10.95 -2.58
CA LEU A 128 11.05 -10.79 -1.93
C LEU A 128 10.06 -11.83 -2.44
N ILE A 129 9.72 -12.81 -1.60
CA ILE A 129 8.79 -13.89 -1.96
C ILE A 129 7.33 -13.42 -1.87
N THR A 130 6.99 -12.61 -0.87
CA THR A 130 5.61 -12.20 -0.58
C THR A 130 5.27 -10.80 -1.10
N THR A 131 6.25 -9.90 -1.14
CA THR A 131 6.07 -8.53 -1.60
C THR A 131 6.53 -8.41 -3.04
N ARG A 132 5.71 -7.81 -3.89
CA ARG A 132 5.96 -7.69 -5.34
C ARG A 132 5.97 -6.23 -5.74
N ALA A 133 6.84 -5.88 -6.69
CA ALA A 133 6.89 -4.55 -7.28
C ALA A 133 6.12 -4.52 -8.60
N TYR A 134 5.36 -3.45 -8.80
CA TYR A 134 4.52 -3.26 -9.98
C TYR A 134 4.76 -1.89 -10.60
N LYS A 135 4.63 -1.84 -11.91
CA LYS A 135 4.51 -0.62 -12.70
C LYS A 135 3.13 -0.56 -13.32
N LYS A 136 2.69 0.64 -13.61
CA LYS A 136 1.53 0.88 -14.46
C LYS A 136 1.81 0.34 -15.87
N SER A 137 0.90 -0.46 -16.39
CA SER A 137 0.94 -0.93 -17.79
C SER A 137 0.64 0.20 -18.77
#